data_fc1c684e2e28d45d6c2efc83db1d2deb
#
_entry.id   fc1c684e2e28d45d6c2efc83db1d2deb
#
_cell.length_a   1.000
_cell.length_b   1.000
_cell.length_c   1.000
_cell.angle_alpha   90.00
_cell.angle_beta   90.00
_cell.angle_gamma   90.00
#
_symmetry.space_group_name_H-M   'P 1'
#
loop_
_entity.id
_entity.type
_entity.pdbx_description
1 polymer ?
#
loop_
_entity_poly.entity_id
_entity_poly.type
_entity_poly.pdbx_seq_one_letter_code
_entity_poly.pdbx_strand_id
1 'polypeptide(L)'
;LLPASAFPEKTGTFSNTDRRVQVGRQALDCPGEARQDLWIIQELAKRLGLGWNYPEVKDVFEEMRGAMPSIAGMTWERLEAEHSITYPCEGDHDPGQGVVFIDDFPTADGRGKFVPASLESANELPDKEYPFVLITGRQLEHWHTGVMTRRASNLDAIEPEPTVSLSPEDIKNVNLLPGDYVKVS
;
A
#
# COMPACT_ATOMS: atom_id res chain seq x y z
N LEU A 1 -21.61 3.65 -6.15
CA LEU A 1 -20.24 3.55 -6.68
C LEU A 1 -19.71 4.94 -6.96
N LEU A 2 -18.49 5.20 -6.53
CA LEU A 2 -17.75 6.44 -6.81
C LEU A 2 -16.50 6.05 -7.59
N PRO A 3 -16.48 6.17 -8.93
CA PRO A 3 -15.32 5.81 -9.73
C PRO A 3 -14.18 6.79 -9.45
N ALA A 4 -13.04 6.26 -8.99
CA ALA A 4 -11.85 7.02 -8.69
C ALA A 4 -10.81 6.89 -9.82
N SER A 5 -9.90 7.86 -9.87
CA SER A 5 -8.79 7.87 -10.81
C SER A 5 -7.71 6.84 -10.43
N ALA A 6 -7.02 6.32 -11.43
CA ALA A 6 -5.77 5.57 -11.24
C ALA A 6 -4.58 6.52 -11.00
N PHE A 7 -3.43 5.97 -10.61
CA PHE A 7 -2.25 6.79 -10.32
C PHE A 7 -1.75 7.66 -11.51
N PRO A 8 -1.81 7.24 -12.79
CA PRO A 8 -1.38 8.10 -13.90
C PRO A 8 -2.40 9.18 -14.28
N GLU A 9 -3.60 9.15 -13.70
CA GLU A 9 -4.71 10.06 -13.96
C GLU A 9 -4.81 11.17 -12.93
N LYS A 10 -3.81 11.31 -12.06
CA LYS A 10 -3.77 12.33 -11.00
C LYS A 10 -2.36 12.79 -10.69
N THR A 11 -2.27 14.02 -10.16
CA THR A 11 -1.05 14.53 -9.55
C THR A 11 -1.11 14.30 -8.04
N GLY A 12 0.04 14.00 -7.42
CA GLY A 12 0.12 13.80 -5.98
C GLY A 12 1.53 13.43 -5.53
N THR A 13 1.73 13.33 -4.23
CA THR A 13 2.98 12.84 -3.66
C THR A 13 2.89 11.33 -3.41
N PHE A 14 4.00 10.62 -3.64
CA PHE A 14 4.13 9.19 -3.46
C PHE A 14 5.36 8.91 -2.60
N SER A 15 5.23 7.99 -1.66
CA SER A 15 6.35 7.51 -0.84
C SER A 15 6.70 6.09 -1.21
N ASN A 16 7.97 5.83 -1.47
CA ASN A 16 8.48 4.50 -1.79
C ASN A 16 8.84 3.73 -0.51
N THR A 17 9.12 2.44 -0.67
CA THR A 17 9.61 1.58 0.43
C THR A 17 10.96 2.06 1.00
N ASP A 18 11.79 2.69 0.18
CA ASP A 18 13.05 3.32 0.58
C ASP A 18 12.87 4.72 1.21
N ARG A 19 11.63 5.08 1.54
CA ARG A 19 11.26 6.34 2.17
C ARG A 19 11.49 7.60 1.34
N ARG A 20 11.68 7.46 0.04
CA ARG A 20 11.69 8.61 -0.87
C ARG A 20 10.29 9.11 -1.13
N VAL A 21 10.10 10.41 -0.95
CA VAL A 21 8.88 11.12 -1.32
C VAL A 21 9.13 11.86 -2.63
N GLN A 22 8.22 11.73 -3.58
CA GLN A 22 8.34 12.32 -4.92
C GLN A 22 6.97 12.77 -5.44
N VAL A 23 6.95 13.71 -6.37
CA VAL A 23 5.74 14.16 -7.06
C VAL A 23 5.50 13.30 -8.30
N GLY A 24 4.36 12.60 -8.34
CA GLY A 24 3.82 12.03 -9.57
C GLY A 24 2.90 13.03 -10.25
N ARG A 25 3.04 13.19 -11.55
CA ARG A 25 2.23 14.11 -12.35
C ARG A 25 1.22 13.35 -13.20
N GLN A 26 0.04 13.93 -13.32
CA GLN A 26 -0.99 13.39 -14.19
C GLN A 26 -0.45 13.29 -15.63
N ALA A 27 -0.59 12.11 -16.22
CA ALA A 27 -0.18 11.81 -17.60
C ALA A 27 -1.38 11.47 -18.49
N LEU A 28 -2.51 11.07 -17.91
CA LEU A 28 -3.72 10.66 -18.61
C LEU A 28 -4.94 11.37 -18.02
N ASP A 29 -5.95 11.58 -18.85
CA ASP A 29 -7.25 12.05 -18.37
C ASP A 29 -8.01 10.92 -17.68
N CYS A 30 -8.84 11.28 -16.69
CA CYS A 30 -9.73 10.32 -16.05
C CYS A 30 -10.75 9.77 -17.05
N PRO A 31 -10.94 8.45 -17.16
CA PRO A 31 -11.90 7.88 -18.08
C PRO A 31 -13.35 8.06 -17.58
N GLY A 32 -14.24 8.39 -18.50
CA GLY A 32 -15.68 8.50 -18.24
C GLY A 32 -16.01 9.44 -17.08
N GLU A 33 -16.70 8.93 -16.08
CA GLU A 33 -17.12 9.69 -14.88
C GLU A 33 -16.15 9.56 -13.71
N ALA A 34 -14.99 8.93 -13.89
CA ALA A 34 -13.99 8.85 -12.84
C ALA A 34 -13.51 10.24 -12.42
N ARG A 35 -13.22 10.41 -11.14
CA ARG A 35 -12.74 11.66 -10.54
C ARG A 35 -11.56 11.37 -9.64
N GLN A 36 -10.69 12.36 -9.48
CA GLN A 36 -9.58 12.28 -8.55
C GLN A 36 -10.07 12.17 -7.11
N ASP A 37 -9.36 11.43 -6.28
CA ASP A 37 -9.75 11.16 -4.88
C ASP A 37 -9.97 12.46 -4.09
N LEU A 38 -9.11 13.46 -4.27
CA LEU A 38 -9.26 14.76 -3.61
C LEU A 38 -10.61 15.42 -3.94
N TRP A 39 -11.04 15.37 -5.21
CA TRP A 39 -12.34 15.91 -5.61
C TRP A 39 -13.49 15.13 -4.94
N ILE A 40 -13.43 13.79 -4.93
CA ILE A 40 -14.45 12.95 -4.31
C ILE A 40 -14.56 13.25 -2.81
N ILE A 41 -13.43 13.35 -2.11
CA ILE A 41 -13.38 13.62 -0.68
C ILE A 41 -13.94 15.01 -0.37
N GLN A 42 -13.58 16.04 -1.13
CA GLN A 42 -14.10 17.39 -0.94
C GLN A 42 -15.60 17.48 -1.23
N GLU A 43 -16.10 16.78 -2.24
CA GLU A 43 -17.53 16.72 -2.52
C GLU A 43 -18.34 16.04 -1.40
N LEU A 44 -17.76 15.02 -0.76
CA LEU A 44 -18.37 14.42 0.43
C LEU A 44 -18.33 15.39 1.63
N ALA A 45 -17.19 16.02 1.88
CA ALA A 45 -17.03 17.02 2.94
C ALA A 45 -18.05 18.15 2.80
N LYS A 46 -18.21 18.69 1.60
CA LYS A 46 -19.19 19.73 1.28
C LYS A 46 -20.64 19.30 1.61
N ARG A 47 -21.01 18.05 1.29
CA ARG A 47 -22.34 17.51 1.61
C ARG A 47 -22.56 17.28 3.10
N LEU A 48 -21.48 17.10 3.85
CA LEU A 48 -21.49 17.01 5.31
C LEU A 48 -21.43 18.37 6.01
N GLY A 49 -21.40 19.48 5.26
CA GLY A 49 -21.32 20.83 5.80
C GLY A 49 -19.91 21.25 6.26
N LEU A 50 -18.87 20.51 5.87
CA LEU A 50 -17.47 20.88 6.15
C LEU A 50 -16.99 21.91 5.13
N GLY A 51 -16.33 22.96 5.60
CA GLY A 51 -15.83 24.05 4.77
C GLY A 51 -14.48 23.79 4.09
N TRP A 52 -14.19 22.56 3.70
CA TRP A 52 -12.93 22.23 3.06
C TRP A 52 -12.87 22.79 1.64
N ASN A 53 -11.75 23.44 1.33
CA ASN A 53 -11.49 24.01 0.01
C ASN A 53 -10.01 23.91 -0.31
N TYR A 54 -9.63 22.86 -1.02
CA TYR A 54 -8.26 22.63 -1.51
C TYR A 54 -8.30 22.70 -3.03
N PRO A 55 -8.00 23.84 -3.65
CA PRO A 55 -7.97 23.98 -5.11
C PRO A 55 -6.99 23.01 -5.77
N GLU A 56 -5.84 22.75 -5.14
CA GLU A 56 -4.79 21.89 -5.66
C GLU A 56 -4.33 20.86 -4.62
N VAL A 57 -3.76 19.77 -5.10
CA VAL A 57 -3.15 18.74 -4.23
C VAL A 57 -2.00 19.30 -3.40
N LYS A 58 -1.29 20.30 -3.93
CA LYS A 58 -0.26 21.05 -3.24
C LYS A 58 -0.76 21.64 -1.93
N ASP A 59 -1.98 22.19 -1.91
CA ASP A 59 -2.54 22.82 -0.71
C ASP A 59 -2.75 21.79 0.42
N VAL A 60 -3.18 20.59 0.06
CA VAL A 60 -3.29 19.47 1.01
C VAL A 60 -1.92 19.04 1.53
N PHE A 61 -0.92 18.98 0.65
CA PHE A 61 0.44 18.60 1.05
C PHE A 61 1.07 19.63 1.99
N GLU A 62 0.84 20.92 1.76
CA GLU A 62 1.31 21.99 2.64
C GLU A 62 0.65 21.93 4.03
N GLU A 63 -0.64 21.65 4.11
CA GLU A 63 -1.31 21.43 5.40
C GLU A 63 -0.76 20.17 6.10
N MET A 64 -0.54 19.09 5.37
CA MET A 64 0.07 17.86 5.89
C MET A 64 1.46 18.12 6.48
N ARG A 65 2.30 18.92 5.80
CA ARG A 65 3.61 19.36 6.32
C ARG A 65 3.49 20.13 7.63
N GLY A 66 2.51 20.99 7.73
CA GLY A 66 2.23 21.74 8.97
C GLY A 66 1.82 20.83 10.15
N ALA A 67 1.18 19.70 9.87
CA ALA A 67 0.77 18.72 10.86
C ALA A 67 1.85 17.65 11.17
N MET A 68 2.84 17.49 10.29
CA MET A 68 3.89 16.44 10.38
C MET A 68 5.28 17.07 10.37
N PRO A 69 5.89 17.37 11.53
CA PRO A 69 7.23 17.95 11.60
C PRO A 69 8.29 17.16 10.82
N SER A 70 8.15 15.86 10.78
CA SER A 70 9.08 14.96 10.08
C SER A 70 9.14 15.11 8.55
N ILE A 71 8.24 15.88 7.98
CA ILE A 71 8.25 16.25 6.55
C ILE A 71 8.24 17.76 6.34
N ALA A 72 8.43 18.54 7.38
CA ALA A 72 8.36 20.01 7.31
C ALA A 72 9.30 20.62 6.26
N GLY A 73 10.46 20.02 6.06
CA GLY A 73 11.43 20.45 5.05
C GLY A 73 11.15 20.02 3.61
N MET A 74 10.11 19.22 3.37
CA MET A 74 9.74 18.73 2.03
C MET A 74 8.77 19.66 1.33
N THR A 75 9.17 20.89 1.00
CA THR A 75 8.27 21.80 0.27
C THR A 75 7.91 21.23 -1.11
N TRP A 76 6.76 21.62 -1.64
CA TRP A 76 6.36 21.20 -2.97
C TRP A 76 7.40 21.62 -4.02
N GLU A 77 7.92 22.82 -3.91
CA GLU A 77 8.95 23.37 -4.79
C GLU A 77 10.24 22.56 -4.72
N ARG A 78 10.65 22.13 -3.52
CA ARG A 78 11.81 21.26 -3.37
C ARG A 78 11.60 19.89 -4.01
N LEU A 79 10.43 19.27 -3.81
CA LEU A 79 10.11 18.00 -4.44
C LEU A 79 10.13 18.09 -5.96
N GLU A 80 9.70 19.23 -6.52
CA GLU A 80 9.77 19.45 -7.97
C GLU A 80 11.20 19.67 -8.46
N ALA A 81 12.03 20.37 -7.71
CA ALA A 81 13.41 20.70 -8.08
C ALA A 81 14.37 19.52 -7.87
N GLU A 82 14.24 18.80 -6.77
CA GLU A 82 15.12 17.71 -6.38
C GLU A 82 14.61 16.33 -6.85
N HIS A 83 13.38 16.26 -7.38
CA HIS A 83 12.67 15.08 -7.86
C HIS A 83 12.32 14.05 -6.77
N SER A 84 13.10 13.93 -5.72
CA SER A 84 12.77 13.11 -4.55
C SER A 84 13.52 13.57 -3.31
N ILE A 85 12.89 13.49 -2.15
CA ILE A 85 13.50 13.80 -0.85
C ILE A 85 13.28 12.60 0.07
N THR A 86 14.31 12.23 0.82
CA THR A 86 14.25 11.08 1.74
C THR A 86 13.61 11.48 3.07
N TYR A 87 12.62 10.73 3.51
CA TYR A 87 11.98 10.88 4.84
C TYR A 87 12.87 10.28 5.96
N PRO A 88 12.95 10.87 7.15
CA PRO A 88 12.42 12.19 7.53
C PRO A 88 13.27 13.35 6.99
N CYS A 89 12.67 14.52 6.89
CA CYS A 89 13.30 15.76 6.44
C CYS A 89 12.60 16.92 7.12
N GLU A 90 13.18 17.46 8.18
CA GLU A 90 12.54 18.43 9.08
C GLU A 90 12.84 19.88 8.72
N GLY A 91 13.92 20.13 7.99
CA GLY A 91 14.36 21.50 7.63
C GLY A 91 14.51 21.70 6.13
N ASP A 92 14.44 22.96 5.69
CA ASP A 92 14.49 23.36 4.27
C ASP A 92 15.77 22.93 3.54
N HIS A 93 16.86 22.70 4.25
CA HIS A 93 18.16 22.23 3.71
C HIS A 93 18.54 20.83 4.20
N ASP A 94 17.63 20.16 4.91
CA ASP A 94 17.85 18.82 5.38
C ASP A 94 17.82 17.85 4.16
N PRO A 95 18.90 17.06 3.91
CA PRO A 95 18.91 16.11 2.80
C PRO A 95 18.04 14.87 3.06
N GLY A 96 17.40 14.78 4.22
CA GLY A 96 16.74 13.59 4.71
C GLY A 96 17.70 12.57 5.33
N GLN A 97 17.16 11.55 5.95
CA GLN A 97 17.92 10.55 6.69
C GLN A 97 17.96 9.21 5.95
N GLY A 98 19.11 8.82 5.45
CA GLY A 98 19.30 7.52 4.80
C GLY A 98 19.07 6.33 5.75
N VAL A 99 19.51 6.46 6.99
CA VAL A 99 19.26 5.52 8.09
C VAL A 99 18.62 6.28 9.25
N VAL A 100 17.51 5.78 9.79
CA VAL A 100 16.84 6.39 10.95
C VAL A 100 17.32 5.78 12.26
N PHE A 101 17.15 6.52 13.36
CA PHE A 101 17.47 6.06 14.73
C PHE A 101 18.94 5.68 14.92
N ILE A 102 19.87 6.39 14.27
CA ILE A 102 21.33 6.15 14.43
C ILE A 102 21.78 6.55 15.83
N ASP A 103 21.35 7.71 16.28
CA ASP A 103 21.81 8.29 17.54
C ASP A 103 20.91 7.88 18.71
N ASP A 104 19.58 7.99 18.52
CA ASP A 104 18.60 7.65 19.54
C ASP A 104 17.25 7.26 18.94
N PHE A 105 16.32 6.81 19.79
CA PHE A 105 14.94 6.54 19.44
C PHE A 105 14.04 7.68 19.95
N PRO A 106 12.90 7.99 19.28
CA PRO A 106 11.96 9.04 19.70
C PRO A 106 11.10 8.58 20.89
N THR A 107 11.75 8.19 21.97
CA THR A 107 11.18 7.75 23.25
C THR A 107 11.67 8.66 24.35
N ALA A 108 11.00 8.66 25.50
CA ALA A 108 11.33 9.56 26.61
C ALA A 108 12.76 9.36 27.16
N ASP A 109 13.33 8.16 27.01
CA ASP A 109 14.68 7.80 27.46
C ASP A 109 15.67 7.59 26.30
N GLY A 110 15.27 7.90 25.05
CA GLY A 110 16.08 7.76 23.86
C GLY A 110 16.40 6.32 23.45
N ARG A 111 15.75 5.31 24.06
CA ARG A 111 16.06 3.90 23.82
C ARG A 111 14.93 3.16 23.12
N GLY A 112 15.29 2.22 22.28
CA GLY A 112 14.37 1.25 21.71
C GLY A 112 13.80 0.34 22.81
N LYS A 113 12.49 0.09 22.77
CA LYS A 113 11.79 -0.74 23.73
C LYS A 113 11.57 -2.15 23.18
N PHE A 114 12.17 -3.15 23.83
CA PHE A 114 11.85 -4.55 23.59
C PHE A 114 10.56 -4.93 24.33
N VAL A 115 9.59 -5.47 23.61
CA VAL A 115 8.36 -5.98 24.18
C VAL A 115 8.42 -7.51 24.13
N PRO A 116 8.49 -8.19 25.28
CA PRO A 116 8.46 -9.65 25.27
C PRO A 116 7.10 -10.16 24.80
N ALA A 117 7.12 -11.17 23.94
CA ALA A 117 5.91 -11.85 23.49
C ALA A 117 6.07 -13.35 23.65
N SER A 118 5.03 -13.99 24.14
CA SER A 118 4.95 -15.45 24.19
C SER A 118 4.50 -15.98 22.82
N LEU A 119 5.07 -17.10 22.41
CA LEU A 119 4.56 -17.84 21.27
C LEU A 119 3.30 -18.57 21.69
N GLU A 120 2.20 -18.25 21.05
CA GLU A 120 0.92 -18.91 21.27
C GLU A 120 0.54 -19.70 20.01
N SER A 121 -0.15 -20.82 20.21
CA SER A 121 -0.71 -21.57 19.09
C SER A 121 -1.78 -20.75 18.38
N ALA A 122 -1.99 -21.02 17.09
CA ALA A 122 -3.13 -20.46 16.37
C ALA A 122 -4.45 -20.86 17.06
N ASN A 123 -5.47 -19.99 16.96
CA ASN A 123 -6.79 -20.26 17.52
C ASN A 123 -7.46 -21.48 16.85
N GLU A 124 -7.14 -21.73 15.60
CA GLU A 124 -7.59 -22.89 14.84
C GLU A 124 -6.37 -23.72 14.45
N LEU A 125 -6.39 -24.98 14.81
CA LEU A 125 -5.37 -25.97 14.49
C LEU A 125 -5.98 -27.07 13.61
N PRO A 126 -5.17 -27.73 12.77
CA PRO A 126 -5.65 -28.86 12.00
C PRO A 126 -6.32 -29.93 12.88
N ASP A 127 -7.40 -30.49 12.37
CA ASP A 127 -8.13 -31.59 13.00
C ASP A 127 -8.47 -32.70 11.99
N LYS A 128 -9.38 -33.59 12.34
CA LYS A 128 -9.75 -34.71 11.45
C LYS A 128 -10.61 -34.28 10.25
N GLU A 129 -11.37 -33.19 10.41
CA GLU A 129 -12.23 -32.65 9.35
C GLU A 129 -11.44 -31.71 8.45
N TYR A 130 -10.53 -30.91 9.02
CA TYR A 130 -9.65 -29.95 8.34
C TYR A 130 -8.18 -30.28 8.64
N PRO A 131 -7.60 -31.27 7.93
CA PRO A 131 -6.27 -31.79 8.28
C PRO A 131 -5.11 -30.91 7.83
N PHE A 132 -5.36 -29.85 7.07
CA PHE A 132 -4.33 -28.97 6.52
C PHE A 132 -4.42 -27.55 7.04
N VAL A 133 -3.29 -26.87 7.13
CA VAL A 133 -3.22 -25.43 7.34
C VAL A 133 -3.26 -24.73 6.01
N LEU A 134 -4.24 -23.86 5.79
CA LEU A 134 -4.29 -23.00 4.61
C LEU A 134 -3.32 -21.83 4.78
N ILE A 135 -2.32 -21.76 3.93
CA ILE A 135 -1.36 -20.66 3.88
C ILE A 135 -1.62 -19.86 2.60
N THR A 136 -2.08 -18.62 2.75
CA THR A 136 -2.23 -17.72 1.61
C THR A 136 -0.90 -17.06 1.28
N GLY A 137 -0.49 -17.16 0.01
CA GLY A 137 0.75 -16.60 -0.51
C GLY A 137 0.52 -15.51 -1.55
N ARG A 138 1.58 -14.77 -1.87
CA ARG A 138 1.57 -13.81 -2.98
C ARG A 138 1.80 -14.52 -4.30
N GLN A 139 1.11 -14.05 -5.34
CA GLN A 139 1.33 -14.43 -6.72
C GLN A 139 1.80 -13.19 -7.49
N LEU A 140 2.82 -13.34 -8.33
CA LEU A 140 3.46 -12.20 -8.99
C LEU A 140 2.50 -11.47 -9.93
N GLU A 141 1.70 -12.22 -10.65
CA GLU A 141 0.82 -11.75 -11.72
C GLU A 141 -0.45 -11.08 -11.19
N HIS A 142 -0.86 -11.42 -9.97
CA HIS A 142 -2.12 -10.95 -9.41
C HIS A 142 -1.97 -10.19 -8.10
N TRP A 143 -2.59 -9.03 -8.04
CA TRP A 143 -2.68 -8.22 -6.84
C TRP A 143 -3.86 -8.67 -5.97
N HIS A 144 -3.57 -9.15 -4.77
CA HIS A 144 -4.57 -9.69 -3.84
C HIS A 144 -5.44 -10.78 -4.49
N THR A 145 -6.76 -10.58 -4.52
CA THR A 145 -7.74 -11.50 -5.15
C THR A 145 -7.85 -11.33 -6.67
N GLY A 146 -7.01 -10.48 -7.27
CA GLY A 146 -6.97 -10.28 -8.72
C GLY A 146 -8.10 -9.43 -9.29
N VAL A 147 -8.87 -8.71 -8.47
CA VAL A 147 -10.01 -7.90 -8.94
C VAL A 147 -9.62 -6.88 -10.02
N MET A 148 -8.43 -6.32 -9.93
CA MET A 148 -7.89 -5.40 -10.93
C MET A 148 -7.04 -6.11 -11.97
N THR A 149 -6.08 -6.92 -11.55
CA THR A 149 -5.06 -7.53 -12.42
C THR A 149 -5.64 -8.61 -13.34
N ARG A 150 -6.70 -9.32 -12.94
CA ARG A 150 -7.42 -10.26 -13.82
C ARG A 150 -8.19 -9.58 -14.96
N ARG A 151 -8.31 -8.26 -14.95
CA ARG A 151 -8.82 -7.46 -16.08
C ARG A 151 -7.74 -7.07 -17.09
N ALA A 152 -6.47 -7.30 -16.75
CA ALA A 152 -5.35 -7.15 -17.66
C ALA A 152 -5.13 -8.49 -18.38
N SER A 153 -5.52 -8.58 -19.64
CA SER A 153 -5.52 -9.83 -20.42
C SER A 153 -4.19 -10.56 -20.44
N ASN A 154 -3.08 -9.81 -20.44
CA ASN A 154 -1.75 -10.42 -20.43
C ASN A 154 -1.43 -11.10 -19.09
N LEU A 155 -1.81 -10.51 -17.96
CA LEU A 155 -1.59 -11.09 -16.64
C LEU A 155 -2.52 -12.27 -16.40
N ASP A 156 -3.79 -12.14 -16.81
CA ASP A 156 -4.76 -13.22 -16.69
C ASP A 156 -4.43 -14.43 -17.60
N ALA A 157 -3.77 -14.20 -18.72
CA ALA A 157 -3.32 -15.28 -19.60
C ALA A 157 -2.13 -16.07 -19.01
N ILE A 158 -1.31 -15.45 -18.16
CA ILE A 158 -0.18 -16.15 -17.49
C ILE A 158 -0.69 -17.01 -16.34
N GLU A 159 -1.59 -16.47 -15.52
CA GLU A 159 -2.16 -17.14 -14.35
C GLU A 159 -3.70 -17.04 -14.37
N PRO A 160 -4.37 -17.85 -15.20
CA PRO A 160 -5.81 -17.71 -15.42
C PRO A 160 -6.68 -18.26 -14.26
N GLU A 161 -6.15 -19.19 -13.47
CA GLU A 161 -6.91 -19.89 -12.43
C GLU A 161 -6.21 -19.85 -11.07
N PRO A 162 -6.97 -19.82 -9.96
CA PRO A 162 -6.38 -19.97 -8.64
C PRO A 162 -5.83 -21.39 -8.48
N THR A 163 -4.62 -21.50 -7.94
CA THR A 163 -3.93 -22.77 -7.72
C THR A 163 -3.65 -22.99 -6.24
N VAL A 164 -3.65 -24.25 -5.82
CA VAL A 164 -3.18 -24.68 -4.50
C VAL A 164 -1.97 -25.59 -4.67
N SER A 165 -0.92 -25.33 -3.88
CA SER A 165 0.28 -26.16 -3.85
C SER A 165 0.26 -27.07 -2.63
N LEU A 166 0.48 -28.35 -2.86
CA LEU A 166 0.62 -29.35 -1.81
C LEU A 166 1.96 -30.08 -1.96
N SER A 167 2.46 -30.64 -0.87
CA SER A 167 3.63 -31.51 -0.96
C SER A 167 3.33 -32.78 -1.76
N PRO A 168 4.33 -33.42 -2.42
CA PRO A 168 4.10 -34.69 -3.10
C PRO A 168 3.57 -35.80 -2.18
N GLU A 169 3.90 -35.76 -0.91
CA GLU A 169 3.41 -36.68 0.10
C GLU A 169 1.92 -36.44 0.41
N ASP A 170 1.54 -35.18 0.59
CA ASP A 170 0.14 -34.80 0.84
C ASP A 170 -0.75 -35.14 -0.36
N ILE A 171 -0.32 -34.80 -1.57
CA ILE A 171 -1.03 -35.16 -2.82
C ILE A 171 -1.31 -36.67 -2.86
N LYS A 172 -0.30 -37.49 -2.55
CA LYS A 172 -0.44 -38.94 -2.51
C LYS A 172 -1.38 -39.41 -1.42
N ASN A 173 -1.31 -38.82 -0.22
CA ASN A 173 -2.14 -39.22 0.92
C ASN A 173 -3.63 -38.89 0.69
N VAL A 174 -3.93 -37.85 -0.06
CA VAL A 174 -5.32 -37.49 -0.43
C VAL A 174 -5.77 -38.06 -1.78
N ASN A 175 -4.94 -38.90 -2.42
CA ASN A 175 -5.20 -39.54 -3.71
C ASN A 175 -5.51 -38.55 -4.85
N LEU A 176 -4.78 -37.45 -4.93
CA LEU A 176 -4.88 -36.47 -6.01
C LEU A 176 -3.74 -36.67 -7.01
N LEU A 177 -3.94 -36.11 -8.20
CA LEU A 177 -2.92 -35.93 -9.21
C LEU A 177 -2.67 -34.46 -9.45
N PRO A 178 -1.43 -34.06 -9.84
CA PRO A 178 -1.19 -32.67 -10.26
C PRO A 178 -2.15 -32.26 -11.39
N GLY A 179 -2.84 -31.14 -11.21
CA GLY A 179 -3.85 -30.64 -12.15
C GLY A 179 -5.29 -31.02 -11.80
N ASP A 180 -5.52 -31.80 -10.76
CA ASP A 180 -6.88 -32.07 -10.28
C ASP A 180 -7.51 -30.83 -9.64
N TYR A 181 -8.82 -30.66 -9.83
CA TYR A 181 -9.59 -29.63 -9.15
C TYR A 181 -9.93 -30.04 -7.72
N VAL A 182 -9.71 -29.13 -6.79
CA VAL A 182 -10.02 -29.35 -5.37
C VAL A 182 -10.91 -28.24 -4.84
N LYS A 183 -11.72 -28.55 -3.85
CA LYS A 183 -12.50 -27.57 -3.10
C LYS A 183 -11.77 -27.26 -1.80
N VAL A 184 -11.48 -25.99 -1.57
CA VAL A 184 -10.97 -25.49 -0.30
C VAL A 184 -12.14 -24.88 0.48
N SER A 185 -12.36 -25.32 1.70
CA SER A 185 -13.47 -24.87 2.55
C SER A 185 -12.98 -24.64 3.99
#